data_d968deaedf236a01b536e09822422dc7
#
_entry.id   d968deaedf236a01b536e09822422dc7
#
_cell.length_a   1.000
_cell.length_b   1.000
_cell.length_c   1.000
_cell.angle_alpha   90.00
_cell.angle_beta   90.00
_cell.angle_gamma   90.00
#
_symmetry.space_group_name_H-M   'P 1'
#
loop_
_entity.id
_entity.type
_entity.pdbx_description
1 polymer ?
#
loop_
_entity_poly.entity_id
_entity_poly.type
_entity_poly.pdbx_seq_one_letter_code
_entity_poly.pdbx_strand_id
1 'polypeptide(L)'
;MIARRSLLLAGAAGLAAPALVRPASAQEITLRLHHFLPAVSAVHRHFLMPWAQKVATESQGRLRIQIFPSMQLGGAPPQLFDQARDGVADIIWTLPGNTPGRFPRIEVFELPFVADRRAAPNAKAVWEFYQTHLRDEFREVHPITVWAHDAGVIHANKEIRRMEDLRGLKLRFPTRQAGEALRALGAAPIGMPVPQVPEALSQRVIDGAVVPWEVVPSIRLQELVRHHTEIPGSPTFYTTTFILAMNPARYAGLPAELKQVLDANSGMAAAEMAAKVWDEQGPVVREQVARRRDNRIIQITEAEKERWMIACRPVLDAWINGSAARGFDGAALLADARGLIAKHAAARG
;
A
#
# COMPACT_ATOMS: atom_id res chain seq x y z
N MET A 1 -31.72 17.87 96.08
CA MET A 1 -30.79 16.78 96.39
C MET A 1 -31.04 15.62 95.47
N ILE A 2 -29.99 15.14 94.82
CA ILE A 2 -29.82 13.88 94.05
C ILE A 2 -30.44 13.80 92.62
N ALA A 3 -29.59 13.99 91.66
CA ALA A 3 -29.77 13.75 90.26
C ALA A 3 -29.86 12.26 89.88
N ARG A 4 -30.69 11.91 88.96
CA ARG A 4 -30.55 10.60 88.21
C ARG A 4 -30.28 10.87 86.78
N ARG A 5 -29.07 10.51 86.33
CA ARG A 5 -28.62 10.43 84.92
C ARG A 5 -29.18 9.13 84.24
N SER A 6 -29.94 9.32 83.17
CA SER A 6 -30.33 8.22 82.30
C SER A 6 -29.46 8.30 81.05
N LEU A 7 -28.61 7.30 80.80
CA LEU A 7 -27.85 7.09 79.56
C LEU A 7 -28.81 6.53 78.50
N LEU A 8 -28.93 7.24 77.38
CA LEU A 8 -29.51 6.72 76.14
C LEU A 8 -28.40 6.23 75.28
N LEU A 9 -28.29 4.91 75.08
CA LEU A 9 -27.45 4.31 74.00
C LEU A 9 -28.22 4.48 72.67
N ALA A 10 -27.68 5.34 71.79
CA ALA A 10 -28.08 5.41 70.38
C ALA A 10 -27.28 4.42 69.59
N GLY A 11 -27.88 3.35 69.10
CA GLY A 11 -27.25 2.38 68.18
C GLY A 11 -27.10 3.00 66.80
N ALA A 12 -25.88 3.19 66.36
CA ALA A 12 -25.57 3.59 64.97
C ALA A 12 -25.64 2.34 64.05
N ALA A 13 -26.77 2.16 63.33
CA ALA A 13 -26.86 1.21 62.24
C ALA A 13 -26.13 1.78 61.04
N GLY A 14 -24.91 1.31 60.79
CA GLY A 14 -24.14 1.63 59.60
C GLY A 14 -24.79 1.03 58.35
N LEU A 15 -25.41 1.87 57.54
CA LEU A 15 -25.85 1.53 56.20
C LEU A 15 -24.58 1.32 55.35
N ALA A 16 -24.17 0.07 55.15
CA ALA A 16 -23.18 -0.28 54.13
C ALA A 16 -23.82 -0.07 52.73
N ALA A 17 -23.57 1.10 52.15
CA ALA A 17 -23.91 1.34 50.74
C ALA A 17 -23.05 0.40 49.88
N PRO A 18 -23.67 -0.35 48.94
CA PRO A 18 -22.89 -1.14 48.00
C PRO A 18 -21.99 -0.20 47.21
N ALA A 19 -20.66 -0.42 47.29
CA ALA A 19 -19.72 0.26 46.43
C ALA A 19 -20.08 -0.13 45.00
N LEU A 20 -20.65 0.80 44.25
CA LEU A 20 -20.79 0.69 42.80
C LEU A 20 -19.37 0.62 42.24
N VAL A 21 -18.87 -0.59 42.04
CA VAL A 21 -17.67 -0.86 41.25
C VAL A 21 -18.02 -0.38 39.84
N ARG A 22 -17.71 0.86 39.54
CA ARG A 22 -17.70 1.32 38.14
C ARG A 22 -16.75 0.37 37.41
N PRO A 23 -17.21 -0.32 36.34
CA PRO A 23 -16.28 -1.11 35.52
C PRO A 23 -15.17 -0.15 35.14
N ALA A 24 -13.91 -0.55 35.41
CA ALA A 24 -12.75 0.20 35.00
C ALA A 24 -12.94 0.52 33.51
N SER A 25 -13.07 1.79 33.19
CA SER A 25 -13.18 2.26 31.80
C SER A 25 -12.01 1.60 31.06
N ALA A 26 -12.31 0.64 30.20
CA ALA A 26 -11.27 -0.07 29.46
C ALA A 26 -10.49 1.00 28.68
N GLN A 27 -9.20 1.13 28.98
CA GLN A 27 -8.34 2.20 28.48
C GLN A 27 -8.41 2.24 26.96
N GLU A 28 -8.85 3.37 26.41
CA GLU A 28 -8.83 3.63 24.98
C GLU A 28 -7.37 3.85 24.52
N ILE A 29 -6.98 3.17 23.47
CA ILE A 29 -5.66 3.29 22.84
C ILE A 29 -5.84 3.88 21.46
N THR A 30 -5.22 5.04 21.20
CA THR A 30 -5.17 5.65 19.88
C THR A 30 -3.82 5.38 19.23
N LEU A 31 -3.85 4.84 18.00
CA LEU A 31 -2.69 4.61 17.15
C LEU A 31 -2.67 5.64 16.02
N ARG A 32 -1.49 6.20 15.75
CA ARG A 32 -1.27 7.17 14.67
C ARG A 32 -0.85 6.43 13.40
N LEU A 33 -1.68 6.50 12.35
CA LEU A 33 -1.37 5.96 11.02
C LEU A 33 -0.92 7.09 10.11
N HIS A 34 0.28 7.00 9.56
CA HIS A 34 0.90 8.01 8.71
C HIS A 34 1.07 7.50 7.28
N HIS A 35 0.73 8.35 6.30
CA HIS A 35 0.92 8.02 4.89
C HIS A 35 1.12 9.25 3.99
N PHE A 36 1.51 9.02 2.74
CA PHE A 36 2.01 10.04 1.81
C PHE A 36 0.96 10.61 0.84
N LEU A 37 -0.19 9.95 0.63
CA LEU A 37 -1.23 10.45 -0.29
C LEU A 37 -2.18 11.44 0.40
N PRO A 38 -2.82 12.33 -0.39
CA PRO A 38 -3.85 13.21 0.16
C PRO A 38 -5.08 12.43 0.65
N ALA A 39 -5.84 13.03 1.59
CA ALA A 39 -7.06 12.46 2.16
C ALA A 39 -8.16 12.17 1.12
N VAL A 40 -8.08 12.78 -0.06
CA VAL A 40 -9.00 12.52 -1.17
C VAL A 40 -8.67 11.25 -1.96
N SER A 41 -7.52 10.63 -1.72
CA SER A 41 -7.10 9.42 -2.45
C SER A 41 -8.03 8.24 -2.18
N ALA A 42 -8.20 7.40 -3.19
CA ALA A 42 -9.06 6.21 -3.10
C ALA A 42 -8.62 5.27 -1.96
N VAL A 43 -7.31 5.05 -1.80
CA VAL A 43 -6.76 4.20 -0.74
C VAL A 43 -7.09 4.76 0.65
N HIS A 44 -6.98 6.07 0.85
CA HIS A 44 -7.36 6.68 2.13
C HIS A 44 -8.85 6.46 2.43
N ARG A 45 -9.73 6.74 1.46
CA ARG A 45 -11.19 6.71 1.63
C ARG A 45 -11.78 5.31 1.65
N HIS A 46 -11.28 4.42 0.81
CA HIS A 46 -11.91 3.11 0.57
C HIS A 46 -11.14 1.93 1.18
N PHE A 47 -9.93 2.15 1.71
CA PHE A 47 -9.19 1.15 2.46
C PHE A 47 -8.87 1.62 3.88
N LEU A 48 -8.03 2.65 4.06
CA LEU A 48 -7.49 2.99 5.38
C LEU A 48 -8.58 3.46 6.36
N MET A 49 -9.52 4.30 5.93
CA MET A 49 -10.64 4.73 6.79
C MET A 49 -11.58 3.58 7.15
N PRO A 50 -12.09 2.76 6.19
CA PRO A 50 -12.95 1.63 6.53
C PRO A 50 -12.24 0.56 7.37
N TRP A 51 -10.95 0.31 7.13
CA TRP A 51 -10.14 -0.59 7.95
C TRP A 51 -10.00 -0.06 9.39
N ALA A 52 -9.67 1.21 9.57
CA ALA A 52 -9.59 1.85 10.87
C ALA A 52 -10.94 1.81 11.63
N GLN A 53 -12.04 2.07 10.91
CA GLN A 53 -13.38 1.98 11.48
C GLN A 53 -13.75 0.55 11.89
N LYS A 54 -13.38 -0.45 11.08
CA LYS A 54 -13.62 -1.86 11.39
C LYS A 54 -12.88 -2.27 12.66
N VAL A 55 -11.60 -1.92 12.79
CA VAL A 55 -10.80 -2.16 14.01
C VAL A 55 -11.43 -1.47 15.22
N ALA A 56 -11.87 -0.22 15.09
CA ALA A 56 -12.52 0.51 16.17
C ALA A 56 -13.84 -0.17 16.59
N THR A 57 -14.66 -0.58 15.63
CA THR A 57 -15.94 -1.25 15.91
C THR A 57 -15.73 -2.59 16.60
N GLU A 58 -14.83 -3.45 16.10
CA GLU A 58 -14.57 -4.78 16.65
C GLU A 58 -13.87 -4.73 18.01
N SER A 59 -13.11 -3.67 18.29
CA SER A 59 -12.53 -3.40 19.62
C SER A 59 -13.49 -2.69 20.58
N GLN A 60 -14.76 -2.48 20.19
CA GLN A 60 -15.74 -1.73 20.98
C GLN A 60 -15.27 -0.32 21.34
N GLY A 61 -14.56 0.34 20.42
CA GLY A 61 -13.99 1.67 20.57
C GLY A 61 -12.70 1.74 21.40
N ARG A 62 -12.19 0.63 21.89
CA ARG A 62 -10.98 0.57 22.71
C ARG A 62 -9.68 0.77 21.92
N LEU A 63 -9.68 0.44 20.63
CA LEU A 63 -8.56 0.68 19.72
C LEU A 63 -9.01 1.62 18.60
N ARG A 64 -8.47 2.83 18.59
CA ARG A 64 -8.74 3.83 17.55
C ARG A 64 -7.51 4.09 16.72
N ILE A 65 -7.72 4.34 15.43
CA ILE A 65 -6.64 4.65 14.49
C ILE A 65 -6.90 6.05 13.94
N GLN A 66 -6.03 6.99 14.31
CA GLN A 66 -6.02 8.34 13.78
C GLN A 66 -5.12 8.40 12.56
N ILE A 67 -5.68 8.79 11.40
CA ILE A 67 -4.95 8.80 10.14
C ILE A 67 -4.40 10.20 9.86
N PHE A 68 -3.12 10.27 9.50
CA PHE A 68 -2.36 11.46 9.13
C PHE A 68 -1.93 11.35 7.66
N PRO A 69 -2.70 11.88 6.70
CA PRO A 69 -2.39 11.87 5.27
C PRO A 69 -1.32 12.90 4.91
N SER A 70 -0.83 12.86 3.65
CA SER A 70 0.05 13.88 3.06
C SER A 70 1.29 14.22 3.89
N MET A 71 1.90 13.23 4.52
CA MET A 71 3.09 13.40 5.37
C MET A 71 2.89 14.38 6.55
N GLN A 72 1.68 14.47 7.12
CA GLN A 72 1.34 15.44 8.20
C GLN A 72 2.18 15.29 9.48
N LEU A 73 2.76 14.11 9.73
CA LEU A 73 3.70 13.92 10.84
C LEU A 73 5.16 14.27 10.46
N GLY A 74 5.36 14.86 9.27
CA GLY A 74 6.66 15.30 8.78
C GLY A 74 7.43 14.24 8.00
N GLY A 75 8.55 14.65 7.42
CA GLY A 75 9.40 13.80 6.60
C GLY A 75 8.94 13.68 5.15
N ALA A 76 9.50 12.70 4.44
CA ALA A 76 9.21 12.37 3.05
C ALA A 76 8.85 10.87 2.91
N PRO A 77 8.18 10.45 1.81
CA PRO A 77 7.73 9.07 1.65
C PRO A 77 8.79 7.98 1.88
N PRO A 78 10.07 8.16 1.48
CA PRO A 78 11.11 7.18 1.80
C PRO A 78 11.37 6.96 3.30
N GLN A 79 11.01 7.91 4.16
CA GLN A 79 11.24 7.84 5.60
C GLN A 79 10.12 7.11 6.36
N LEU A 80 8.98 6.82 5.72
CA LEU A 80 7.82 6.23 6.40
C LEU A 80 8.14 4.88 7.07
N PHE A 81 8.91 4.02 6.41
CA PHE A 81 9.30 2.74 7.01
C PHE A 81 10.10 2.94 8.30
N ASP A 82 11.08 3.85 8.29
CA ASP A 82 11.88 4.17 9.48
C ASP A 82 11.02 4.85 10.55
N GLN A 83 10.03 5.65 10.19
CA GLN A 83 9.10 6.25 11.16
C GLN A 83 8.31 5.19 11.94
N ALA A 84 7.90 4.09 11.30
CA ALA A 84 7.28 2.97 12.01
C ALA A 84 8.31 2.23 12.89
N ARG A 85 9.49 1.91 12.34
CA ARG A 85 10.56 1.26 13.10
C ARG A 85 10.90 2.03 14.37
N ASP A 86 11.09 3.33 14.25
CA ASP A 86 11.59 4.21 15.30
C ASP A 86 10.46 4.78 16.20
N GLY A 87 9.19 4.47 15.93
CA GLY A 87 8.05 4.89 16.75
C GLY A 87 7.62 6.36 16.56
N VAL A 88 8.06 7.03 15.49
CA VAL A 88 7.57 8.37 15.11
C VAL A 88 6.10 8.31 14.72
N ALA A 89 5.69 7.24 14.04
CA ALA A 89 4.31 6.86 13.79
C ALA A 89 4.07 5.44 14.32
N ASP A 90 2.85 5.17 14.82
CA ASP A 90 2.51 3.83 15.31
C ASP A 90 2.27 2.86 14.15
N ILE A 91 1.65 3.34 13.07
CA ILE A 91 1.37 2.60 11.84
C ILE A 91 1.77 3.47 10.65
N ILE A 92 2.29 2.85 9.60
CA ILE A 92 2.58 3.52 8.32
C ILE A 92 2.00 2.73 7.15
N TRP A 93 1.65 3.44 6.09
CA TRP A 93 1.45 2.89 4.77
C TRP A 93 2.46 3.48 3.80
N THR A 94 3.26 2.63 3.14
CA THR A 94 4.30 3.05 2.21
C THR A 94 4.57 2.02 1.12
N LEU A 95 5.46 2.37 0.19
CA LEU A 95 6.04 1.48 -0.81
C LEU A 95 7.43 1.03 -0.33
N PRO A 96 7.72 -0.28 -0.24
CA PRO A 96 9.09 -0.78 -0.05
C PRO A 96 10.06 -0.20 -1.07
N GLY A 97 9.62 -0.02 -2.33
CA GLY A 97 10.40 0.55 -3.41
C GLY A 97 10.81 2.02 -3.26
N ASN A 98 10.26 2.76 -2.27
CA ASN A 98 10.72 4.11 -1.93
C ASN A 98 12.15 4.12 -1.34
N THR A 99 12.65 2.97 -0.89
CA THR A 99 14.02 2.76 -0.40
C THR A 99 14.72 1.68 -1.25
N PRO A 100 15.17 2.01 -2.47
CA PRO A 100 15.71 1.04 -3.42
C PRO A 100 16.84 0.18 -2.83
N GLY A 101 16.74 -1.12 -3.02
CA GLY A 101 17.75 -2.09 -2.56
C GLY A 101 17.62 -2.54 -1.09
N ARG A 102 16.73 -1.93 -0.29
CA ARG A 102 16.49 -2.35 1.10
C ARG A 102 15.67 -3.66 1.18
N PHE A 103 14.74 -3.85 0.24
CA PHE A 103 13.80 -4.98 0.21
C PHE A 103 13.91 -5.73 -1.11
N PRO A 104 15.04 -6.43 -1.37
CA PRO A 104 15.34 -6.96 -2.70
C PRO A 104 14.48 -8.17 -3.10
N ARG A 105 13.90 -8.93 -2.16
CA ARG A 105 13.08 -10.11 -2.50
C ARG A 105 11.68 -9.72 -2.95
N ILE A 106 11.03 -8.74 -2.31
CA ILE A 106 9.70 -8.29 -2.71
C ILE A 106 9.69 -7.66 -4.10
N GLU A 107 10.85 -7.14 -4.59
CA GLU A 107 11.00 -6.60 -5.94
C GLU A 107 10.58 -7.61 -7.04
N VAL A 108 10.50 -8.91 -6.73
CA VAL A 108 10.07 -9.96 -7.70
C VAL A 108 8.68 -9.68 -8.29
N PHE A 109 7.77 -9.09 -7.50
CA PHE A 109 6.43 -8.72 -7.97
C PHE A 109 6.43 -7.46 -8.84
N GLU A 110 7.47 -6.62 -8.73
CA GLU A 110 7.62 -5.38 -9.47
C GLU A 110 8.38 -5.56 -10.80
N LEU A 111 8.88 -6.77 -11.05
CA LEU A 111 9.52 -7.12 -12.31
C LEU A 111 8.51 -6.98 -13.47
N PRO A 112 8.96 -6.49 -14.65
CA PRO A 112 8.07 -6.31 -15.79
C PRO A 112 7.44 -7.63 -16.21
N PHE A 113 6.15 -7.62 -16.49
CA PHE A 113 5.38 -8.75 -16.97
C PHE A 113 5.37 -9.97 -16.03
N VAL A 114 5.30 -9.73 -14.72
CA VAL A 114 5.12 -10.77 -13.70
C VAL A 114 3.71 -10.74 -13.13
N ALA A 115 3.19 -9.57 -12.80
CA ALA A 115 1.92 -9.41 -12.09
C ALA A 115 0.67 -9.62 -12.97
N ASP A 116 -0.45 -10.00 -12.36
CA ASP A 116 -1.78 -10.01 -13.00
C ASP A 116 -2.29 -8.58 -13.22
N ARG A 117 -3.18 -8.41 -14.19
CA ARG A 117 -3.82 -7.12 -14.47
C ARG A 117 -4.77 -6.65 -13.34
N ARG A 118 -5.23 -7.55 -12.49
CA ARG A 118 -6.13 -7.28 -11.36
C ARG A 118 -5.33 -7.21 -10.06
N ALA A 119 -5.78 -6.38 -9.13
CA ALA A 119 -5.14 -6.25 -7.83
C ALA A 119 -5.37 -7.48 -6.93
N ALA A 120 -6.55 -8.10 -6.97
CA ALA A 120 -6.88 -9.20 -6.07
C ALA A 120 -5.92 -10.40 -6.17
N PRO A 121 -5.58 -10.96 -7.34
CA PRO A 121 -4.58 -12.02 -7.44
C PRO A 121 -3.20 -11.59 -6.95
N ASN A 122 -2.78 -10.37 -7.29
CA ASN A 122 -1.48 -9.84 -6.88
C ASN A 122 -1.39 -9.70 -5.36
N ALA A 123 -2.40 -9.11 -4.73
CA ALA A 123 -2.41 -8.87 -3.29
C ALA A 123 -2.37 -10.19 -2.49
N LYS A 124 -3.17 -11.18 -2.89
CA LYS A 124 -3.17 -12.51 -2.28
C LYS A 124 -1.83 -13.21 -2.43
N ALA A 125 -1.25 -13.16 -3.63
CA ALA A 125 0.04 -13.75 -3.92
C ALA A 125 1.16 -13.10 -3.09
N VAL A 126 1.19 -11.77 -3.00
CA VAL A 126 2.20 -11.04 -2.21
C VAL A 126 2.08 -11.38 -0.73
N TRP A 127 0.86 -11.46 -0.17
CA TRP A 127 0.69 -11.84 1.22
C TRP A 127 1.12 -13.28 1.51
N GLU A 128 0.76 -14.24 0.66
CA GLU A 128 1.18 -15.64 0.82
C GLU A 128 2.71 -15.78 0.68
N PHE A 129 3.29 -15.08 -0.28
CA PHE A 129 4.74 -15.01 -0.49
C PHE A 129 5.48 -14.37 0.70
N TYR A 130 4.89 -13.33 1.32
CA TYR A 130 5.44 -12.71 2.53
C TYR A 130 5.61 -13.74 3.65
N GLN A 131 4.65 -14.61 3.85
CA GLN A 131 4.69 -15.59 4.94
C GLN A 131 5.87 -16.57 4.81
N THR A 132 6.29 -16.85 3.58
CA THR A 132 7.34 -17.81 3.27
C THR A 132 8.72 -17.15 3.07
N HIS A 133 8.76 -16.00 2.40
CA HIS A 133 10.02 -15.46 1.87
C HIS A 133 10.41 -14.08 2.39
N LEU A 134 9.47 -13.29 2.96
CA LEU A 134 9.72 -11.87 3.25
C LEU A 134 9.75 -11.50 4.72
N ARG A 135 9.52 -12.44 5.64
CA ARG A 135 9.50 -12.14 7.08
C ARG A 135 10.79 -11.46 7.56
N ASP A 136 11.94 -11.93 7.08
CA ASP A 136 13.24 -11.37 7.44
C ASP A 136 13.45 -9.96 6.85
N GLU A 137 12.92 -9.69 5.65
CA GLU A 137 13.03 -8.35 5.05
C GLU A 137 12.28 -7.29 5.87
N PHE A 138 11.15 -7.66 6.47
CA PHE A 138 10.31 -6.74 7.24
C PHE A 138 10.43 -6.90 8.75
N ARG A 139 11.45 -7.61 9.26
CA ARG A 139 11.63 -7.90 10.70
C ARG A 139 11.73 -6.66 11.59
N GLU A 140 12.09 -5.50 11.04
CA GLU A 140 12.22 -4.25 11.79
C GLU A 140 10.86 -3.59 12.10
N VAL A 141 9.77 -4.07 11.50
CA VAL A 141 8.39 -3.60 11.73
C VAL A 141 7.48 -4.79 11.99
N HIS A 142 6.25 -4.54 12.42
CA HIS A 142 5.17 -5.54 12.47
C HIS A 142 4.24 -5.32 11.26
N PRO A 143 4.35 -6.12 10.19
CA PRO A 143 3.49 -5.98 9.03
C PRO A 143 2.03 -6.32 9.35
N ILE A 144 1.13 -5.39 9.12
CA ILE A 144 -0.31 -5.61 9.16
C ILE A 144 -0.72 -6.32 7.88
N THR A 145 -0.25 -5.83 6.73
CA THR A 145 -0.39 -6.52 5.44
C THR A 145 0.63 -6.01 4.43
N VAL A 146 0.90 -6.84 3.42
CA VAL A 146 1.64 -6.48 2.21
C VAL A 146 0.82 -6.89 1.00
N TRP A 147 0.83 -6.06 -0.06
CA TRP A 147 0.06 -6.33 -1.27
C TRP A 147 0.67 -5.63 -2.49
N ALA A 148 0.14 -5.88 -3.67
CA ALA A 148 0.45 -5.15 -4.88
C ALA A 148 -0.84 -4.70 -5.57
N HIS A 149 -0.72 -3.62 -6.38
CA HIS A 149 -1.85 -3.06 -7.10
C HIS A 149 -2.12 -3.81 -8.44
N ASP A 150 -3.10 -3.33 -9.18
CA ASP A 150 -3.49 -3.78 -10.52
C ASP A 150 -2.49 -3.34 -11.61
N ALA A 151 -2.92 -3.38 -12.87
CA ALA A 151 -2.10 -2.96 -14.00
C ALA A 151 -1.75 -1.47 -13.93
N GLY A 152 -0.46 -1.16 -13.94
CA GLY A 152 0.01 0.20 -14.12
C GLY A 152 -0.17 0.70 -15.56
N VAL A 153 -0.37 2.00 -15.70
CA VAL A 153 -0.67 2.71 -16.94
C VAL A 153 0.39 3.78 -17.20
N ILE A 154 0.71 4.04 -18.47
CA ILE A 154 1.61 5.13 -18.84
C ILE A 154 0.77 6.36 -19.18
N HIS A 155 0.93 7.43 -18.42
CA HIS A 155 0.26 8.71 -18.62
C HIS A 155 1.26 9.74 -19.11
N ALA A 156 1.06 10.31 -20.28
CA ALA A 156 2.04 11.22 -20.92
C ALA A 156 1.40 12.32 -21.75
N ASN A 157 2.18 13.33 -22.09
CA ASN A 157 1.76 14.39 -23.04
C ASN A 157 2.01 14.01 -24.50
N LYS A 158 2.48 12.80 -24.76
CA LYS A 158 2.69 12.23 -26.08
C LYS A 158 1.93 10.92 -26.19
N GLU A 159 1.38 10.68 -27.37
CA GLU A 159 0.74 9.42 -27.74
C GLU A 159 1.80 8.29 -27.80
N ILE A 160 1.52 7.18 -27.16
CA ILE A 160 2.39 6.01 -27.11
C ILE A 160 1.60 4.80 -27.59
N ARG A 161 1.90 4.32 -28.79
CA ARG A 161 1.29 3.13 -29.44
C ARG A 161 2.29 1.99 -29.60
N ARG A 162 3.58 2.31 -29.63
CA ARG A 162 4.67 1.39 -29.86
C ARG A 162 5.92 1.81 -29.09
N MET A 163 6.85 0.88 -28.94
CA MET A 163 8.07 1.07 -28.16
C MET A 163 8.88 2.29 -28.65
N GLU A 164 8.93 2.52 -29.95
CA GLU A 164 9.65 3.65 -30.54
C GLU A 164 9.15 5.02 -30.06
N ASP A 165 7.86 5.10 -29.68
CA ASP A 165 7.26 6.34 -29.18
C ASP A 165 7.77 6.72 -27.78
N LEU A 166 8.32 5.75 -27.04
CA LEU A 166 8.93 5.97 -25.72
C LEU A 166 10.33 6.59 -25.78
N ARG A 167 10.99 6.55 -26.96
CA ARG A 167 12.39 7.00 -27.06
C ARG A 167 12.60 8.41 -26.54
N GLY A 168 13.43 8.51 -25.49
CA GLY A 168 13.83 9.76 -24.86
C GLY A 168 12.76 10.45 -24.02
N LEU A 169 11.54 9.88 -23.89
CA LEU A 169 10.52 10.43 -23.01
C LEU A 169 10.98 10.33 -21.55
N LYS A 170 10.95 11.45 -20.84
CA LYS A 170 11.21 11.51 -19.41
C LYS A 170 9.98 11.02 -18.65
N LEU A 171 9.98 9.74 -18.26
CA LEU A 171 8.86 9.12 -17.57
C LEU A 171 9.19 8.88 -16.09
N ARG A 172 8.36 9.39 -15.21
CA ARG A 172 8.47 9.11 -13.79
C ARG A 172 8.16 7.63 -13.52
N PHE A 173 8.95 7.01 -12.67
CA PHE A 173 8.72 5.66 -12.18
C PHE A 173 8.62 5.60 -10.65
N PRO A 174 7.82 4.64 -10.09
CA PRO A 174 7.66 4.47 -8.63
C PRO A 174 8.80 3.70 -7.99
N THR A 175 9.31 2.64 -8.66
CA THR A 175 10.23 1.65 -8.11
C THR A 175 11.35 1.33 -9.08
N ARG A 176 12.46 0.82 -8.58
CA ARG A 176 13.65 0.50 -9.39
C ARG A 176 13.31 -0.37 -10.59
N GLN A 177 12.53 -1.43 -10.41
CA GLN A 177 12.24 -2.38 -11.48
C GLN A 177 11.40 -1.75 -12.60
N ALA A 178 10.44 -0.89 -12.26
CA ALA A 178 9.70 -0.11 -13.24
C ALA A 178 10.61 0.87 -14.02
N GLY A 179 11.60 1.46 -13.35
CA GLY A 179 12.60 2.32 -14.00
C GLY A 179 13.47 1.56 -14.99
N GLU A 180 13.96 0.37 -14.62
CA GLU A 180 14.76 -0.47 -15.53
C GLU A 180 13.92 -0.95 -16.73
N ALA A 181 12.66 -1.30 -16.52
CA ALA A 181 11.74 -1.66 -17.59
C ALA A 181 11.52 -0.50 -18.58
N LEU A 182 11.27 0.71 -18.08
CA LEU A 182 11.14 1.91 -18.94
C LEU A 182 12.42 2.19 -19.72
N ARG A 183 13.58 2.01 -19.11
CA ARG A 183 14.89 2.16 -19.78
C ARG A 183 15.07 1.13 -20.90
N ALA A 184 14.70 -0.12 -20.64
CA ALA A 184 14.76 -1.20 -21.64
C ALA A 184 13.85 -0.91 -22.85
N LEU A 185 12.75 -0.19 -22.65
CA LEU A 185 11.86 0.28 -23.71
C LEU A 185 12.32 1.57 -24.40
N GLY A 186 13.46 2.15 -24.00
CA GLY A 186 14.05 3.35 -24.62
C GLY A 186 13.61 4.68 -24.02
N ALA A 187 12.83 4.71 -22.94
CA ALA A 187 12.51 5.93 -22.22
C ALA A 187 13.71 6.45 -21.40
N ALA A 188 13.60 7.69 -20.93
CA ALA A 188 14.49 8.32 -19.95
C ALA A 188 13.80 8.33 -18.57
N PRO A 189 13.95 7.26 -17.75
CA PRO A 189 13.22 7.11 -16.50
C PRO A 189 13.75 8.06 -15.42
N ILE A 190 12.84 8.68 -14.66
CA ILE A 190 13.14 9.59 -13.53
C ILE A 190 12.39 9.09 -12.28
N GLY A 191 13.14 8.72 -11.24
CA GLY A 191 12.60 8.21 -9.97
C GLY A 191 12.14 9.34 -9.07
N MET A 192 10.89 9.28 -8.60
CA MET A 192 10.40 10.18 -7.55
C MET A 192 9.13 9.63 -6.89
N PRO A 193 8.85 9.98 -5.61
CA PRO A 193 7.58 9.70 -4.97
C PRO A 193 6.41 10.36 -5.72
N VAL A 194 5.24 9.68 -5.73
CA VAL A 194 4.07 10.14 -6.48
C VAL A 194 3.57 11.56 -6.13
N PRO A 195 3.67 12.06 -4.88
CA PRO A 195 3.26 13.44 -4.57
C PRO A 195 4.05 14.53 -5.33
N GLN A 196 5.24 14.21 -5.84
CA GLN A 196 6.05 15.16 -6.60
C GLN A 196 5.68 15.24 -8.09
N VAL A 197 4.90 14.28 -8.59
CA VAL A 197 4.53 14.15 -10.01
C VAL A 197 3.83 15.40 -10.58
N PRO A 198 2.82 15.99 -9.89
CA PRO A 198 2.14 17.18 -10.42
C PRO A 198 3.08 18.35 -10.67
N GLU A 199 3.96 18.63 -9.72
CA GLU A 199 4.94 19.72 -9.85
C GLU A 199 5.95 19.43 -10.97
N ALA A 200 6.51 18.21 -11.00
CA ALA A 200 7.47 17.80 -12.02
C ALA A 200 6.91 17.87 -13.46
N LEU A 201 5.62 17.53 -13.65
CA LEU A 201 4.92 17.70 -14.93
C LEU A 201 4.70 19.17 -15.27
N SER A 202 4.27 19.99 -14.32
CA SER A 202 4.04 21.42 -14.51
C SER A 202 5.33 22.16 -14.89
N GLN A 203 6.44 21.77 -14.30
CA GLN A 203 7.78 22.31 -14.58
C GLN A 203 8.47 21.66 -15.79
N ARG A 204 7.83 20.68 -16.47
CA ARG A 204 8.39 19.91 -17.60
C ARG A 204 9.69 19.17 -17.25
N VAL A 205 9.89 18.83 -15.99
CA VAL A 205 10.98 17.94 -15.55
C VAL A 205 10.74 16.53 -16.07
N ILE A 206 9.47 16.12 -16.14
CA ILE A 206 9.01 14.86 -16.75
C ILE A 206 7.96 15.13 -17.83
N ASP A 207 7.86 14.22 -18.80
CA ASP A 207 6.88 14.24 -19.89
C ASP A 207 5.65 13.42 -19.56
N GLY A 208 5.74 12.56 -18.53
CA GLY A 208 4.69 11.64 -18.10
C GLY A 208 5.08 10.85 -16.86
N ALA A 209 4.18 9.98 -16.44
CA ALA A 209 4.38 9.13 -15.26
C ALA A 209 3.71 7.77 -15.45
N VAL A 210 4.27 6.73 -14.82
CA VAL A 210 3.58 5.44 -14.67
C VAL A 210 2.92 5.39 -13.29
N VAL A 211 1.59 5.20 -13.29
CA VAL A 211 0.75 5.03 -12.10
C VAL A 211 -0.47 4.16 -12.45
N PRO A 212 -1.14 3.49 -11.50
CA PRO A 212 -2.44 2.88 -11.72
C PRO A 212 -3.54 3.94 -11.83
N TRP A 213 -4.72 3.55 -12.36
CA TRP A 213 -5.83 4.49 -12.54
C TRP A 213 -6.34 5.11 -11.25
N GLU A 214 -6.35 4.34 -10.16
CA GLU A 214 -6.99 4.76 -8.90
C GLU A 214 -6.38 6.04 -8.31
N VAL A 215 -5.07 6.26 -8.49
CA VAL A 215 -4.37 7.42 -7.93
C VAL A 215 -4.51 8.68 -8.78
N VAL A 216 -4.87 8.55 -10.06
CA VAL A 216 -4.94 9.64 -11.06
C VAL A 216 -5.71 10.87 -10.56
N PRO A 217 -6.93 10.76 -9.98
CA PRO A 217 -7.66 11.94 -9.53
C PRO A 217 -7.00 12.63 -8.32
N SER A 218 -6.38 11.87 -7.43
CA SER A 218 -5.82 12.40 -6.19
C SER A 218 -4.60 13.31 -6.41
N ILE A 219 -3.93 13.15 -7.56
CA ILE A 219 -2.81 13.98 -8.03
C ILE A 219 -3.19 14.81 -9.26
N ARG A 220 -4.47 14.84 -9.66
CA ARG A 220 -5.02 15.57 -10.81
C ARG A 220 -4.28 15.31 -12.12
N LEU A 221 -3.77 14.09 -12.30
CA LEU A 221 -2.90 13.74 -13.43
C LEU A 221 -3.62 13.91 -14.78
N GLN A 222 -4.94 13.63 -14.84
CA GLN A 222 -5.78 13.80 -16.03
C GLN A 222 -5.91 15.26 -16.51
N GLU A 223 -5.49 16.22 -15.71
CA GLU A 223 -5.44 17.65 -16.08
C GLU A 223 -4.07 18.04 -16.61
N LEU A 224 -3.04 17.28 -16.27
CA LEU A 224 -1.64 17.56 -16.57
C LEU A 224 -1.12 16.85 -17.82
N VAL A 225 -1.74 15.72 -18.19
CA VAL A 225 -1.38 14.94 -19.37
C VAL A 225 -2.62 14.59 -20.22
N ARG A 226 -2.39 14.23 -21.50
CA ARG A 226 -3.47 14.02 -22.48
C ARG A 226 -3.65 12.57 -22.93
N HIS A 227 -2.63 11.77 -22.80
CA HIS A 227 -2.59 10.40 -23.33
C HIS A 227 -2.35 9.39 -22.20
N HIS A 228 -3.13 8.31 -22.23
CA HIS A 228 -3.09 7.25 -21.22
C HIS A 228 -2.96 5.92 -21.94
N THR A 229 -1.78 5.30 -21.90
CA THR A 229 -1.49 4.07 -22.62
C THR A 229 -1.61 2.88 -21.70
N GLU A 230 -2.54 1.99 -22.03
CA GLU A 230 -2.81 0.73 -21.36
C GLU A 230 -2.12 -0.42 -22.08
N ILE A 231 -1.64 -1.38 -21.30
CA ILE A 231 -1.08 -2.65 -21.78
C ILE A 231 -2.15 -3.73 -21.59
N PRO A 232 -2.54 -4.47 -22.65
CA PRO A 232 -3.64 -5.42 -22.58
C PRO A 232 -3.31 -6.66 -21.75
N GLY A 233 -4.33 -7.21 -21.09
CA GLY A 233 -4.30 -8.53 -20.46
C GLY A 233 -3.27 -8.72 -19.34
N SER A 234 -3.06 -9.99 -18.98
CA SER A 234 -2.02 -10.44 -18.04
C SER A 234 -0.95 -11.22 -18.81
N PRO A 235 0.32 -11.23 -18.36
CA PRO A 235 0.84 -10.40 -17.28
C PRO A 235 0.89 -8.91 -17.67
N THR A 236 0.81 -8.00 -16.67
CA THR A 236 0.87 -6.55 -16.88
C THR A 236 2.30 -6.03 -16.93
N PHE A 237 2.48 -4.84 -17.53
CA PHE A 237 3.81 -4.21 -17.67
C PHE A 237 4.51 -4.00 -16.34
N TYR A 238 3.81 -3.46 -15.34
CA TYR A 238 4.33 -3.32 -13.98
C TYR A 238 3.21 -3.26 -12.95
N THR A 239 3.54 -3.56 -11.73
CA THR A 239 2.80 -3.20 -10.52
C THR A 239 3.77 -2.63 -9.49
N THR A 240 3.24 -2.16 -8.36
CA THR A 240 4.03 -1.70 -7.23
C THR A 240 3.54 -2.38 -5.96
N THR A 241 4.47 -2.76 -5.11
CA THR A 241 4.17 -3.37 -3.82
C THR A 241 3.99 -2.31 -2.73
N PHE A 242 3.13 -2.61 -1.76
CA PHE A 242 2.84 -1.77 -0.61
C PHE A 242 2.97 -2.55 0.69
N ILE A 243 3.22 -1.82 1.76
CA ILE A 243 3.17 -2.35 3.11
C ILE A 243 2.37 -1.40 4.02
N LEU A 244 1.43 -1.97 4.77
CA LEU A 244 0.84 -1.39 5.97
C LEU A 244 1.51 -2.06 7.15
N ALA A 245 2.26 -1.31 7.96
CA ALA A 245 3.06 -1.87 9.03
C ALA A 245 3.00 -1.02 10.30
N MET A 246 3.19 -1.68 11.44
CA MET A 246 3.14 -1.08 12.77
C MET A 246 4.51 -1.13 13.45
N ASN A 247 4.78 -0.19 14.34
CA ASN A 247 5.92 -0.24 15.23
C ASN A 247 5.86 -1.51 16.12
N PRO A 248 6.92 -2.33 16.18
CA PRO A 248 6.91 -3.60 16.90
C PRO A 248 6.66 -3.45 18.41
N ALA A 249 7.27 -2.43 19.04
CA ALA A 249 7.09 -2.20 20.47
C ALA A 249 5.66 -1.73 20.79
N ARG A 250 5.07 -0.94 19.89
CA ARG A 250 3.68 -0.49 20.01
C ARG A 250 2.70 -1.66 19.90
N TYR A 251 2.94 -2.57 18.93
CA TYR A 251 2.18 -3.81 18.82
C TYR A 251 2.36 -4.69 20.07
N ALA A 252 3.61 -4.91 20.51
CA ALA A 252 3.90 -5.72 21.70
C ALA A 252 3.21 -5.19 22.95
N GLY A 253 3.07 -3.87 23.09
CA GLY A 253 2.42 -3.20 24.23
C GLY A 253 0.89 -3.22 24.21
N LEU A 254 0.23 -3.71 23.17
CA LEU A 254 -1.22 -3.83 23.14
C LEU A 254 -1.69 -4.94 24.09
N PRO A 255 -2.83 -4.76 24.79
CA PRO A 255 -3.53 -5.84 25.48
C PRO A 255 -3.85 -7.02 24.54
N ALA A 256 -3.87 -8.24 25.06
CA ALA A 256 -4.02 -9.46 24.26
C ALA A 256 -5.30 -9.46 23.39
N GLU A 257 -6.41 -8.99 23.95
CA GLU A 257 -7.70 -8.89 23.25
C GLU A 257 -7.66 -7.84 22.12
N LEU A 258 -6.89 -6.76 22.26
CA LEU A 258 -6.74 -5.76 21.20
C LEU A 258 -5.77 -6.23 20.11
N LYS A 259 -4.76 -7.03 20.46
CA LYS A 259 -3.93 -7.74 19.47
C LYS A 259 -4.79 -8.68 18.63
N GLN A 260 -5.67 -9.47 19.27
CA GLN A 260 -6.56 -10.37 18.54
C GLN A 260 -7.45 -9.63 17.53
N VAL A 261 -7.99 -8.46 17.90
CA VAL A 261 -8.78 -7.64 16.98
C VAL A 261 -7.91 -7.13 15.83
N LEU A 262 -6.70 -6.63 16.13
CA LEU A 262 -5.79 -6.14 15.08
C LEU A 262 -5.36 -7.28 14.15
N ASP A 263 -5.00 -8.44 14.69
CA ASP A 263 -4.57 -9.61 13.92
C ASP A 263 -5.69 -10.16 13.02
N ALA A 264 -6.95 -10.17 13.51
CA ALA A 264 -8.13 -10.56 12.73
C ALA A 264 -8.39 -9.58 11.55
N ASN A 265 -7.92 -8.34 11.65
CA ASN A 265 -8.01 -7.31 10.63
C ASN A 265 -6.68 -7.10 9.87
N SER A 266 -5.79 -8.06 9.94
CA SER A 266 -4.47 -8.07 9.29
C SER A 266 -4.37 -9.18 8.24
N GLY A 267 -3.23 -9.29 7.62
CA GLY A 267 -2.91 -10.40 6.75
C GLY A 267 -3.72 -10.40 5.46
N MET A 268 -4.21 -11.58 5.10
CA MET A 268 -4.97 -11.79 3.87
C MET A 268 -6.25 -10.94 3.84
N ALA A 269 -6.95 -10.82 4.96
CA ALA A 269 -8.18 -10.02 5.03
C ALA A 269 -7.92 -8.53 4.69
N ALA A 270 -6.84 -7.97 5.22
CA ALA A 270 -6.46 -6.59 4.89
C ALA A 270 -5.93 -6.46 3.46
N ALA A 271 -5.19 -7.47 2.94
CA ALA A 271 -4.72 -7.48 1.56
C ALA A 271 -5.87 -7.50 0.55
N GLU A 272 -6.89 -8.33 0.80
CA GLU A 272 -8.11 -8.38 -0.02
C GLU A 272 -8.90 -7.07 0.03
N MET A 273 -9.02 -6.48 1.22
CA MET A 273 -9.69 -5.20 1.39
C MET A 273 -8.94 -4.07 0.65
N ALA A 274 -7.61 -4.08 0.70
CA ALA A 274 -6.79 -3.15 -0.06
C ALA A 274 -6.97 -3.34 -1.58
N ALA A 275 -6.86 -4.58 -2.08
CA ALA A 275 -6.98 -4.89 -3.51
C ALA A 275 -8.29 -4.40 -4.13
N LYS A 276 -9.40 -4.52 -3.39
CA LYS A 276 -10.71 -4.02 -3.80
C LYS A 276 -10.69 -2.56 -4.26
N VAL A 277 -9.85 -1.72 -3.66
CA VAL A 277 -9.74 -0.30 -4.04
C VAL A 277 -9.33 -0.16 -5.50
N TRP A 278 -8.31 -0.88 -5.94
CA TRP A 278 -7.84 -0.81 -7.32
C TRP A 278 -8.81 -1.47 -8.29
N ASP A 279 -9.32 -2.67 -7.96
CA ASP A 279 -10.23 -3.42 -8.82
C ASP A 279 -11.60 -2.70 -8.99
N GLU A 280 -12.06 -1.93 -8.00
CA GLU A 280 -13.34 -1.20 -8.05
C GLU A 280 -13.18 0.26 -8.51
N GLN A 281 -12.17 0.99 -8.01
CA GLN A 281 -12.03 2.41 -8.33
C GLN A 281 -11.27 2.65 -9.63
N GLY A 282 -10.33 1.79 -10.00
CA GLY A 282 -9.58 1.89 -11.24
C GLY A 282 -10.50 2.02 -12.47
N PRO A 283 -11.46 1.10 -12.70
CA PRO A 283 -12.41 1.18 -13.80
C PRO A 283 -13.27 2.46 -13.79
N VAL A 284 -13.72 2.90 -12.60
CA VAL A 284 -14.50 4.13 -12.45
C VAL A 284 -13.70 5.36 -12.89
N VAL A 285 -12.45 5.47 -12.40
CA VAL A 285 -11.57 6.57 -12.79
C VAL A 285 -11.23 6.53 -14.27
N ARG A 286 -10.94 5.35 -14.82
CA ARG A 286 -10.69 5.16 -16.25
C ARG A 286 -11.84 5.69 -17.08
N GLU A 287 -13.07 5.36 -16.72
CA GLU A 287 -14.27 5.83 -17.43
C GLU A 287 -14.45 7.35 -17.31
N GLN A 288 -14.24 7.92 -16.13
CA GLN A 288 -14.28 9.37 -15.92
C GLN A 288 -13.28 10.11 -16.83
N VAL A 289 -12.05 9.58 -16.95
CA VAL A 289 -11.02 10.13 -17.82
C VAL A 289 -11.39 9.94 -19.31
N ALA A 290 -11.97 8.80 -19.69
CA ALA A 290 -12.42 8.53 -21.06
C ALA A 290 -13.50 9.51 -21.56
N ARG A 291 -14.34 10.03 -20.65
CA ARG A 291 -15.38 11.04 -20.96
C ARG A 291 -14.83 12.45 -21.17
N ARG A 292 -13.57 12.71 -20.79
CA ARG A 292 -12.94 14.02 -20.98
C ARG A 292 -12.59 14.22 -22.45
N ARG A 293 -12.99 15.35 -23.03
CA ARG A 293 -12.72 15.66 -24.44
C ARG A 293 -11.24 15.84 -24.76
N ASP A 294 -10.46 16.22 -23.77
CA ASP A 294 -9.05 16.54 -23.86
C ASP A 294 -8.12 15.36 -23.46
N ASN A 295 -8.68 14.19 -23.19
CA ASN A 295 -7.92 12.99 -22.83
C ASN A 295 -8.16 11.86 -23.85
N ARG A 296 -7.14 11.03 -24.08
CA ARG A 296 -7.18 9.87 -24.98
C ARG A 296 -6.66 8.63 -24.26
N ILE A 297 -7.47 7.59 -24.22
CA ILE A 297 -7.03 6.26 -23.75
C ILE A 297 -6.61 5.47 -24.98
N ILE A 298 -5.42 4.89 -24.92
CA ILE A 298 -4.78 4.13 -25.98
C ILE A 298 -4.47 2.75 -25.41
N GLN A 299 -4.77 1.72 -26.15
CA GLN A 299 -4.37 0.37 -25.83
C GLN A 299 -3.36 -0.09 -26.89
N ILE A 300 -2.17 -0.52 -26.47
CA ILE A 300 -1.22 -1.13 -27.41
C ILE A 300 -1.75 -2.49 -27.88
N THR A 301 -1.28 -2.97 -29.03
CA THR A 301 -1.67 -4.29 -29.53
C THR A 301 -0.98 -5.41 -28.75
N GLU A 302 -1.53 -6.64 -28.79
CA GLU A 302 -0.87 -7.82 -28.22
C GLU A 302 0.51 -8.06 -28.84
N ALA A 303 0.66 -7.86 -30.14
CA ALA A 303 1.95 -7.97 -30.81
C ALA A 303 2.97 -6.95 -30.30
N GLU A 304 2.54 -5.74 -29.98
CA GLU A 304 3.42 -4.73 -29.38
C GLU A 304 3.76 -5.07 -27.94
N LYS A 305 2.82 -5.61 -27.17
CA LYS A 305 3.08 -6.12 -25.83
C LYS A 305 4.17 -7.21 -25.86
N GLU A 306 4.10 -8.14 -26.80
CA GLU A 306 5.13 -9.19 -26.96
C GLU A 306 6.51 -8.58 -27.24
N ARG A 307 6.59 -7.56 -28.10
CA ARG A 307 7.85 -6.82 -28.31
C ARG A 307 8.37 -6.20 -27.01
N TRP A 308 7.51 -5.61 -26.20
CA TRP A 308 7.90 -5.04 -24.90
C TRP A 308 8.36 -6.11 -23.93
N MET A 309 7.69 -7.27 -23.90
CA MET A 309 8.10 -8.39 -23.06
C MET A 309 9.51 -8.89 -23.44
N ILE A 310 9.82 -9.00 -24.74
CA ILE A 310 11.15 -9.36 -25.22
C ILE A 310 12.19 -8.32 -24.82
N ALA A 311 11.91 -7.04 -25.02
CA ALA A 311 12.81 -5.95 -24.67
C ALA A 311 13.08 -5.85 -23.14
N CYS A 312 12.12 -6.25 -22.31
CA CYS A 312 12.24 -6.24 -20.85
C CYS A 312 12.88 -7.51 -20.27
N ARG A 313 13.09 -8.59 -21.06
CA ARG A 313 13.71 -9.83 -20.55
C ARG A 313 15.04 -9.58 -19.83
N PRO A 314 15.97 -8.74 -20.33
CA PRO A 314 17.22 -8.46 -19.63
C PRO A 314 17.06 -7.89 -18.22
N VAL A 315 15.92 -7.24 -17.92
CA VAL A 315 15.64 -6.73 -16.57
C VAL A 315 15.39 -7.88 -15.59
N LEU A 316 14.64 -8.90 -16.01
CA LEU A 316 14.41 -10.10 -15.21
C LEU A 316 15.72 -10.87 -15.01
N ASP A 317 16.49 -11.07 -16.10
CA ASP A 317 17.76 -11.78 -16.07
C ASP A 317 18.77 -11.08 -15.13
N ALA A 318 18.85 -9.75 -15.18
CA ALA A 318 19.73 -8.97 -14.31
C ALA A 318 19.32 -9.10 -12.83
N TRP A 319 18.01 -9.10 -12.51
CA TRP A 319 17.53 -9.29 -11.15
C TRP A 319 17.85 -10.70 -10.63
N ILE A 320 17.61 -11.75 -11.45
CA ILE A 320 17.92 -13.14 -11.12
C ILE A 320 19.44 -13.29 -10.89
N ASN A 321 20.27 -12.85 -11.86
CA ASN A 321 21.71 -12.98 -11.77
C ASN A 321 22.31 -12.21 -10.57
N GLY A 322 21.72 -11.09 -10.20
CA GLY A 322 22.13 -10.30 -9.03
C GLY A 322 21.64 -10.84 -7.69
N SER A 323 20.76 -11.84 -7.66
CA SER A 323 20.11 -12.32 -6.43
C SER A 323 21.06 -13.11 -5.53
N ALA A 324 21.92 -13.94 -6.08
CA ALA A 324 22.88 -14.74 -5.31
C ALA A 324 23.81 -13.90 -4.46
N ALA A 325 24.31 -12.77 -4.98
CA ALA A 325 25.13 -11.82 -4.23
C ALA A 325 24.35 -11.13 -3.08
N ARG A 326 23.02 -11.16 -3.13
CA ARG A 326 22.11 -10.63 -2.09
C ARG A 326 21.57 -11.71 -1.15
N GLY A 327 22.06 -12.98 -1.31
CA GLY A 327 21.76 -14.08 -0.39
C GLY A 327 20.42 -14.79 -0.64
N PHE A 328 19.90 -14.81 -1.88
CA PHE A 328 18.70 -15.57 -2.24
C PHE A 328 18.71 -16.10 -3.66
N ASP A 329 17.90 -17.12 -3.95
CA ASP A 329 17.68 -17.67 -5.28
C ASP A 329 16.56 -16.90 -6.00
N GLY A 330 16.94 -15.99 -6.89
CA GLY A 330 15.99 -15.17 -7.64
C GLY A 330 15.14 -15.97 -8.62
N ALA A 331 15.67 -17.05 -9.19
CA ALA A 331 14.91 -17.89 -10.12
C ALA A 331 13.79 -18.64 -9.39
N ALA A 332 14.11 -19.21 -8.22
CA ALA A 332 13.11 -19.86 -7.37
C ALA A 332 12.03 -18.87 -6.89
N LEU A 333 12.44 -17.69 -6.41
CA LEU A 333 11.47 -16.66 -5.98
C LEU A 333 10.56 -16.21 -7.12
N LEU A 334 11.08 -16.04 -8.34
CA LEU A 334 10.27 -15.67 -9.49
C LEU A 334 9.29 -16.77 -9.88
N ALA A 335 9.72 -18.05 -9.83
CA ALA A 335 8.85 -19.18 -10.09
C ALA A 335 7.70 -19.26 -9.07
N ASP A 336 8.00 -19.09 -7.78
CA ASP A 336 7.01 -19.08 -6.70
C ASP A 336 6.03 -17.91 -6.81
N ALA A 337 6.53 -16.69 -7.07
CA ALA A 337 5.69 -15.51 -7.24
C ALA A 337 4.70 -15.70 -8.41
N ARG A 338 5.16 -16.20 -9.55
CA ARG A 338 4.31 -16.52 -10.71
C ARG A 338 3.30 -17.63 -10.40
N GLY A 339 3.73 -18.68 -9.69
CA GLY A 339 2.86 -19.77 -9.26
C GLY A 339 1.72 -19.29 -8.36
N LEU A 340 2.03 -18.43 -7.38
CA LEU A 340 1.05 -17.84 -6.48
C LEU A 340 0.08 -16.91 -7.21
N ILE A 341 0.58 -16.05 -8.11
CA ILE A 341 -0.27 -15.19 -8.94
C ILE A 341 -1.22 -16.04 -9.78
N ALA A 342 -0.73 -17.08 -10.46
CA ALA A 342 -1.55 -17.98 -11.27
C ALA A 342 -2.60 -18.73 -10.44
N LYS A 343 -2.23 -19.22 -9.26
CA LYS A 343 -3.14 -19.86 -8.29
C LYS A 343 -4.32 -18.94 -7.96
N HIS A 344 -4.03 -17.69 -7.58
CA HIS A 344 -5.06 -16.74 -7.19
C HIS A 344 -5.82 -16.12 -8.38
N ALA A 345 -5.21 -16.08 -9.56
CA ALA A 345 -5.88 -15.65 -10.79
C ALA A 345 -6.92 -16.68 -11.28
N ALA A 346 -6.64 -17.99 -11.07
CA ALA A 346 -7.54 -19.09 -11.44
C ALA A 346 -8.71 -19.25 -10.45
N ALA A 347 -8.52 -18.92 -9.19
CA ALA A 347 -9.58 -18.93 -8.18
C ALA A 347 -10.57 -17.78 -8.48
N ARG A 348 -11.54 -18.03 -9.37
CA ARG A 348 -12.65 -17.11 -9.61
C ARG A 348 -13.48 -17.03 -8.33
N GLY A 349 -13.52 -15.80 -7.75
CA GLY A 349 -14.47 -15.49 -6.69
C GLY A 349 -15.89 -15.51 -7.21
#